data_5339a058e4e6cb9683955055284c60ed
#
_entry.id   5339a058e4e6cb9683955055284c60ed
#
_cell.length_a   1.000
_cell.length_b   1.000
_cell.length_c   1.000
_cell.angle_alpha   90.00
_cell.angle_beta   90.00
_cell.angle_gamma   90.00
#
_symmetry.space_group_name_H-M   'P 1'
#
loop_
_entity.id
_entity.type
_entity.pdbx_description
1 polymer ?
#
loop_
_entity_poly.entity_id
_entity_poly.type
_entity_poly.pdbx_seq_one_letter_code
_entity_poly.pdbx_strand_id
1 'polypeptide(L)'
;MSGHVEGFHDPLVDCRFCKLRFRADHLDQTQCGRKPSKRPGEHGECDLTEPRQFNLMFKTRIGAVEETGQDTYLRPETAQGIFVNFKNVAQIARRKPPFGIAQIGKAFRNEITPGNFIFRTLEFEQMEMEFFIPPAEAREWFDYWVEARVSWYTRLGIRESHLRVREH
;
A
#
# COMPACT_ATOMS: atom_id res chain seq x y z
N MET A 1 18.50 -1.71 0.43
CA MET A 1 17.28 -2.50 0.64
C MET A 1 16.18 -1.58 1.15
N SER A 2 14.92 -1.78 0.74
CA SER A 2 13.81 -0.85 1.04
C SER A 2 13.28 -0.93 2.48
N GLY A 3 13.69 -1.91 3.28
CA GLY A 3 13.16 -2.14 4.63
C GLY A 3 11.76 -2.79 4.71
N HIS A 4 11.10 -3.04 3.59
CA HIS A 4 9.73 -3.60 3.58
C HIS A 4 9.61 -4.97 4.25
N VAL A 5 10.61 -5.83 4.13
CA VAL A 5 10.57 -7.17 4.74
C VAL A 5 10.44 -7.11 6.26
N GLU A 6 11.06 -6.10 6.88
CA GLU A 6 11.07 -5.92 8.33
C GLU A 6 10.03 -4.93 8.83
N GLY A 7 9.59 -3.98 7.99
CA GLY A 7 8.74 -2.85 8.38
C GLY A 7 7.32 -2.88 7.83
N PHE A 8 6.99 -3.77 6.90
CA PHE A 8 5.67 -3.78 6.26
C PHE A 8 4.70 -4.72 6.96
N HIS A 9 4.25 -4.31 8.13
CA HIS A 9 3.37 -5.08 9.00
C HIS A 9 2.14 -4.29 9.41
N ASP A 10 1.01 -5.01 9.58
CA ASP A 10 -0.19 -4.50 10.22
C ASP A 10 -0.44 -5.26 11.54
N PRO A 11 -0.95 -4.60 12.58
CA PRO A 11 -1.36 -5.29 13.80
C PRO A 11 -2.66 -6.06 13.56
N LEU A 12 -2.65 -7.36 13.82
CA LEU A 12 -3.76 -8.27 13.60
C LEU A 12 -4.29 -8.82 14.90
N VAL A 13 -5.62 -8.87 15.07
CA VAL A 13 -6.34 -9.61 16.11
C VAL A 13 -7.32 -10.58 15.49
N ASP A 14 -7.49 -11.76 16.10
CA ASP A 14 -8.55 -12.71 15.78
C ASP A 14 -9.66 -12.61 16.83
N CYS A 15 -10.91 -12.68 16.41
CA CYS A 15 -12.01 -12.86 17.33
C CYS A 15 -12.35 -14.33 17.46
N ARG A 16 -12.20 -14.89 18.66
CA ARG A 16 -12.48 -16.32 18.93
C ARG A 16 -13.97 -16.66 18.85
N PHE A 17 -14.84 -15.66 19.01
CA PHE A 17 -16.29 -15.82 18.92
C PHE A 17 -16.80 -15.80 17.47
N CYS A 18 -16.51 -14.76 16.69
CA CYS A 18 -16.99 -14.66 15.31
C CYS A 18 -16.07 -15.31 14.27
N LYS A 19 -14.86 -15.73 14.68
CA LYS A 19 -13.82 -16.36 13.84
C LYS A 19 -13.29 -15.47 12.71
N LEU A 20 -13.52 -14.16 12.80
CA LEU A 20 -13.00 -13.18 11.85
C LEU A 20 -11.71 -12.54 12.35
N ARG A 21 -10.93 -12.05 11.41
CA ARG A 21 -9.69 -11.30 11.62
C ARG A 21 -9.94 -9.83 11.41
N PHE A 22 -9.27 -9.02 12.20
CA PHE A 22 -9.39 -7.57 12.13
C PHE A 22 -8.02 -6.92 12.27
N ARG A 23 -7.86 -5.74 11.69
CA ARG A 23 -6.74 -4.86 12.03
C ARG A 23 -7.00 -4.27 13.42
N ALA A 24 -6.03 -4.39 14.31
CA ALA A 24 -6.18 -3.90 15.69
C ALA A 24 -6.30 -2.38 15.79
N ASP A 25 -5.67 -1.66 14.88
CA ASP A 25 -5.69 -0.20 14.78
C ASP A 25 -6.96 0.37 14.13
N HIS A 26 -7.86 -0.49 13.58
CA HIS A 26 -9.10 -0.09 12.92
C HIS A 26 -10.36 -0.73 13.53
N LEU A 27 -10.27 -1.23 14.76
CA LEU A 27 -11.41 -1.87 15.42
C LEU A 27 -12.59 -0.91 15.62
N ASP A 28 -12.29 0.37 15.82
CA ASP A 28 -13.29 1.44 15.98
C ASP A 28 -14.11 1.73 14.70
N GLN A 29 -13.59 1.37 13.54
CA GLN A 29 -14.20 1.57 12.22
C GLN A 29 -14.80 0.28 11.63
N THR A 30 -14.66 -0.85 12.35
CA THR A 30 -15.02 -2.16 11.84
C THR A 30 -16.24 -2.72 12.56
N GLN A 31 -17.10 -3.42 11.83
CA GLN A 31 -18.26 -4.09 12.39
C GLN A 31 -17.94 -5.51 12.85
N CYS A 32 -18.53 -5.92 13.98
CA CYS A 32 -18.43 -7.29 14.44
C CYS A 32 -19.16 -8.26 13.50
N GLY A 33 -18.52 -9.36 13.12
CA GLY A 33 -19.08 -10.34 12.18
C GLY A 33 -20.37 -11.05 12.66
N ARG A 34 -20.60 -11.13 13.97
CA ARG A 34 -21.81 -11.73 14.55
C ARG A 34 -22.86 -10.68 14.96
N LYS A 35 -22.41 -9.49 15.33
CA LYS A 35 -23.27 -8.38 15.76
C LYS A 35 -22.84 -7.10 15.02
N PRO A 36 -23.28 -6.91 13.76
CA PRO A 36 -22.83 -5.77 12.93
C PRO A 36 -23.16 -4.39 13.50
N SER A 37 -24.11 -4.30 14.44
CA SER A 37 -24.43 -3.06 15.17
C SER A 37 -23.40 -2.72 16.26
N LYS A 38 -22.44 -3.58 16.52
CA LYS A 38 -21.37 -3.44 17.52
C LYS A 38 -20.01 -3.53 16.86
N ARG A 39 -19.00 -2.97 17.52
CA ARG A 39 -17.60 -3.14 17.14
C ARG A 39 -17.02 -4.44 17.69
N PRO A 40 -15.94 -4.97 17.11
CA PRO A 40 -15.23 -6.09 17.71
C PRO A 40 -14.72 -5.70 19.10
N GLY A 41 -14.99 -6.55 20.11
CA GLY A 41 -14.61 -6.29 21.51
C GLY A 41 -15.66 -5.58 22.36
N GLU A 42 -16.72 -5.01 21.79
CA GLU A 42 -17.72 -4.23 22.54
C GLU A 42 -18.79 -5.07 23.25
N HIS A 43 -18.92 -6.34 22.95
CA HIS A 43 -19.94 -7.19 23.61
C HIS A 43 -19.29 -8.35 24.37
N GLY A 44 -19.93 -8.79 25.44
CA GLY A 44 -19.35 -9.73 26.40
C GLY A 44 -18.97 -11.12 25.86
N GLU A 45 -19.49 -11.50 24.69
CA GLU A 45 -19.11 -12.75 24.01
C GLU A 45 -17.90 -12.57 23.08
N CYS A 46 -17.48 -11.32 22.83
CA CYS A 46 -16.37 -11.03 21.95
C CYS A 46 -15.04 -11.27 22.69
N ASP A 47 -14.29 -12.25 22.23
CA ASP A 47 -12.98 -12.62 22.76
C ASP A 47 -11.93 -12.34 21.68
N LEU A 48 -11.24 -11.21 21.78
CA LEU A 48 -10.15 -10.83 20.90
C LEU A 48 -8.83 -11.38 21.43
N THR A 49 -8.01 -11.88 20.53
CA THR A 49 -6.63 -12.28 20.87
C THR A 49 -5.77 -11.05 21.12
N GLU A 50 -4.61 -11.27 21.76
CA GLU A 50 -3.55 -10.24 21.77
C GLU A 50 -3.16 -9.86 20.34
N PRO A 51 -2.85 -8.58 20.11
CA PRO A 51 -2.37 -8.12 18.80
C PRO A 51 -1.06 -8.82 18.42
N ARG A 52 -0.97 -9.24 17.17
CA ARG A 52 0.26 -9.79 16.60
C ARG A 52 0.59 -9.12 15.28
N GLN A 53 1.87 -9.05 14.96
CA GLN A 53 2.33 -8.49 13.69
C GLN A 53 1.99 -9.43 12.53
N PHE A 54 1.34 -8.88 11.52
CA PHE A 54 1.01 -9.57 10.28
C PHE A 54 1.80 -8.97 9.14
N ASN A 55 2.70 -9.74 8.55
CA ASN A 55 3.52 -9.27 7.45
C ASN A 55 2.70 -9.22 6.15
N LEU A 56 2.62 -8.04 5.55
CA LEU A 56 1.90 -7.81 4.29
C LEU A 56 2.70 -8.25 3.05
N MET A 57 3.96 -8.64 3.22
CA MET A 57 4.75 -9.19 2.13
C MET A 57 4.36 -10.62 1.80
N PHE A 58 4.11 -10.92 0.54
CA PHE A 58 4.01 -12.30 0.08
C PHE A 58 5.38 -12.96 0.10
N LYS A 59 5.49 -13.99 0.90
CA LYS A 59 6.67 -14.86 0.97
C LYS A 59 6.48 -16.06 0.05
N THR A 60 7.52 -16.40 -0.72
CA THR A 60 7.58 -17.60 -1.54
C THR A 60 8.98 -18.21 -1.46
N ARG A 61 9.18 -19.35 -2.09
CA ARG A 61 10.48 -20.00 -2.18
C ARG A 61 10.91 -20.16 -3.62
N ILE A 62 12.20 -19.94 -3.87
CA ILE A 62 12.83 -20.15 -5.16
C ILE A 62 13.92 -21.20 -5.00
N GLY A 63 13.93 -22.22 -5.86
CA GLY A 63 14.90 -23.31 -5.87
C GLY A 63 14.33 -24.55 -6.55
N ALA A 64 15.22 -25.42 -6.98
CA ALA A 64 14.84 -26.68 -7.64
C ALA A 64 14.26 -27.72 -6.65
N VAL A 65 14.61 -27.60 -5.37
CA VAL A 65 14.17 -28.51 -4.29
C VAL A 65 13.58 -27.66 -3.18
N GLU A 66 12.42 -28.04 -2.70
CA GLU A 66 11.64 -27.25 -1.73
C GLU A 66 12.37 -27.07 -0.40
N GLU A 67 13.04 -28.13 0.09
CA GLU A 67 13.76 -28.10 1.37
C GLU A 67 14.98 -27.16 1.36
N THR A 68 15.60 -26.96 0.20
CA THR A 68 16.80 -26.11 0.04
C THR A 68 16.50 -24.77 -0.64
N GLY A 69 15.24 -24.53 -0.96
CA GLY A 69 14.79 -23.29 -1.61
C GLY A 69 15.06 -22.05 -0.76
N GLN A 70 15.45 -20.96 -1.41
CA GLN A 70 15.65 -19.66 -0.77
C GLN A 70 14.31 -18.94 -0.59
N ASP A 71 14.06 -18.45 0.63
CA ASP A 71 12.93 -17.56 0.89
C ASP A 71 13.08 -16.25 0.08
N THR A 72 12.03 -15.88 -0.62
CA THR A 72 11.96 -14.63 -1.38
C THR A 72 10.60 -13.97 -1.19
N TYR A 73 10.50 -12.70 -1.58
CA TYR A 73 9.28 -11.94 -1.42
C TYR A 73 8.85 -11.33 -2.74
N LEU A 74 7.54 -11.36 -3.00
CA LEU A 74 6.94 -10.64 -4.11
C LEU A 74 6.86 -9.15 -3.75
N ARG A 75 7.04 -8.27 -4.73
CA ARG A 75 7.03 -6.83 -4.50
C ARG A 75 5.64 -6.34 -4.09
N PRO A 76 5.51 -5.50 -3.03
CA PRO A 76 4.23 -4.96 -2.57
C PRO A 76 3.82 -3.70 -3.33
N GLU A 77 4.72 -3.10 -4.11
CA GLU A 77 4.54 -1.89 -4.93
C GLU A 77 5.58 -1.84 -6.05
N THR A 78 5.39 -0.94 -6.99
CA THR A 78 6.31 -0.77 -8.14
C THR A 78 7.40 0.27 -7.88
N ALA A 79 7.26 1.09 -6.84
CA ALA A 79 8.18 2.19 -6.50
C ALA A 79 9.63 1.75 -6.33
N GLN A 80 9.91 0.61 -5.68
CA GLN A 80 11.27 0.12 -5.49
C GLN A 80 11.99 -0.10 -6.82
N GLY A 81 11.27 -0.59 -7.83
CA GLY A 81 11.83 -0.77 -9.17
C GLY A 81 12.24 0.56 -9.81
N ILE A 82 11.49 1.63 -9.56
CA ILE A 82 11.79 2.98 -10.02
C ILE A 82 13.07 3.50 -9.35
N PHE A 83 13.15 3.41 -8.02
CA PHE A 83 14.32 3.89 -7.25
C PHE A 83 15.60 3.14 -7.61
N VAL A 84 15.55 1.81 -7.71
CA VAL A 84 16.70 0.97 -8.08
C VAL A 84 17.22 1.34 -9.48
N ASN A 85 16.32 1.65 -10.42
CA ASN A 85 16.69 1.98 -11.79
C ASN A 85 16.96 3.47 -12.04
N PHE A 86 16.80 4.33 -11.04
CA PHE A 86 16.97 5.78 -11.20
C PHE A 86 18.29 6.16 -11.89
N LYS A 87 19.42 5.64 -11.39
CA LYS A 87 20.74 5.95 -11.95
C LYS A 87 20.87 5.49 -13.40
N ASN A 88 20.40 4.28 -13.71
CA ASN A 88 20.45 3.73 -15.07
C ASN A 88 19.60 4.57 -16.04
N VAL A 89 18.39 4.92 -15.64
CA VAL A 89 17.49 5.75 -16.46
C VAL A 89 18.10 7.13 -16.69
N ALA A 90 18.59 7.78 -15.62
CA ALA A 90 19.21 9.11 -15.73
C ALA A 90 20.40 9.11 -16.69
N GLN A 91 21.25 8.08 -16.66
CA GLN A 91 22.42 7.93 -17.52
C GLN A 91 22.02 7.64 -18.97
N ILE A 92 21.14 6.67 -19.21
CA ILE A 92 20.74 6.27 -20.56
C ILE A 92 19.95 7.39 -21.24
N ALA A 93 19.02 8.02 -20.53
CA ALA A 93 18.22 9.12 -21.05
C ALA A 93 18.98 10.46 -21.04
N ARG A 94 20.19 10.52 -20.49
CA ARG A 94 20.99 11.75 -20.32
C ARG A 94 20.20 12.87 -19.63
N ARG A 95 19.43 12.50 -18.60
CA ARG A 95 18.58 13.43 -17.85
C ARG A 95 19.18 13.75 -16.48
N LYS A 96 18.94 14.98 -16.05
CA LYS A 96 19.15 15.43 -14.66
C LYS A 96 17.82 15.84 -14.08
N PRO A 97 17.60 15.72 -12.75
CA PRO A 97 16.39 16.29 -12.13
C PRO A 97 16.18 17.75 -12.54
N PRO A 98 14.92 18.20 -12.79
CA PRO A 98 13.69 17.45 -12.53
C PRO A 98 13.29 16.48 -13.67
N PHE A 99 12.91 15.26 -13.35
CA PHE A 99 12.26 14.33 -14.28
C PHE A 99 11.51 13.23 -13.54
N GLY A 100 10.50 12.64 -14.18
CA GLY A 100 9.72 11.52 -13.64
C GLY A 100 10.08 10.18 -14.28
N ILE A 101 9.93 9.12 -13.49
CA ILE A 101 9.97 7.73 -13.96
C ILE A 101 8.64 7.10 -13.58
N ALA A 102 7.91 6.58 -14.56
CA ALA A 102 6.66 5.86 -14.36
C ALA A 102 6.83 4.37 -14.63
N GLN A 103 6.12 3.56 -13.87
CA GLN A 103 6.08 2.11 -14.04
C GLN A 103 4.66 1.61 -13.90
N ILE A 104 4.26 0.68 -14.77
CA ILE A 104 3.03 -0.09 -14.67
C ILE A 104 3.42 -1.54 -14.46
N GLY A 105 2.79 -2.21 -13.50
CA GLY A 105 3.09 -3.61 -13.25
C GLY A 105 2.31 -4.21 -12.09
N LYS A 106 2.49 -5.52 -11.91
CA LYS A 106 1.87 -6.26 -10.81
C LYS A 106 2.53 -5.91 -9.48
N ALA A 107 1.68 -5.78 -8.45
CA ALA A 107 2.07 -5.69 -7.07
C ALA A 107 1.27 -6.72 -6.24
N PHE A 108 1.81 -7.12 -5.10
CA PHE A 108 1.28 -8.23 -4.29
C PHE A 108 1.27 -7.82 -2.83
N ARG A 109 0.13 -7.94 -2.20
CA ARG A 109 0.01 -7.71 -0.76
C ARG A 109 -0.73 -8.85 -0.09
N ASN A 110 -0.20 -9.39 0.97
CA ASN A 110 -0.84 -10.42 1.79
C ASN A 110 -1.87 -9.72 2.70
N GLU A 111 -3.07 -9.50 2.18
CA GLU A 111 -4.13 -8.75 2.87
C GLU A 111 -4.77 -9.58 3.97
N ILE A 112 -5.07 -8.94 5.12
CA ILE A 112 -5.78 -9.58 6.24
C ILE A 112 -7.20 -9.96 5.84
N THR A 113 -7.89 -9.05 5.15
CA THR A 113 -9.29 -9.22 4.72
C THR A 113 -9.45 -8.78 3.26
N PRO A 114 -9.08 -9.64 2.28
CA PRO A 114 -9.41 -9.38 0.88
C PRO A 114 -10.92 -9.28 0.70
N GLY A 115 -11.40 -8.45 -0.21
CA GLY A 115 -12.84 -8.33 -0.43
C GLY A 115 -13.25 -7.15 -1.30
N ASN A 116 -14.57 -6.93 -1.35
CA ASN A 116 -15.19 -5.88 -2.16
C ASN A 116 -14.82 -5.99 -3.64
N PHE A 117 -14.97 -7.19 -4.20
CA PHE A 117 -14.65 -7.51 -5.58
C PHE A 117 -13.19 -7.18 -5.90
N ILE A 118 -12.93 -6.19 -6.77
CA ILE A 118 -11.56 -5.79 -7.17
C ILE A 118 -10.95 -4.71 -6.25
N PHE A 119 -11.67 -4.25 -5.23
CA PHE A 119 -11.22 -3.13 -4.41
C PHE A 119 -10.03 -3.49 -3.52
N ARG A 120 -10.02 -4.72 -2.97
CA ARG A 120 -8.91 -5.21 -2.13
C ARG A 120 -8.57 -6.64 -2.49
N THR A 121 -7.56 -6.80 -3.33
CA THR A 121 -7.08 -8.06 -3.86
C THR A 121 -5.65 -8.33 -3.44
N LEU A 122 -5.27 -9.60 -3.43
CA LEU A 122 -3.90 -10.05 -3.08
C LEU A 122 -2.90 -9.74 -4.18
N GLU A 123 -3.36 -9.73 -5.44
CA GLU A 123 -2.62 -9.33 -6.64
C GLU A 123 -3.37 -8.23 -7.35
N PHE A 124 -2.69 -7.17 -7.73
CA PHE A 124 -3.28 -6.05 -8.44
C PHE A 124 -2.28 -5.40 -9.40
N GLU A 125 -2.78 -4.66 -10.36
CA GLU A 125 -1.94 -3.80 -11.20
C GLU A 125 -1.84 -2.41 -10.55
N GLN A 126 -0.63 -1.87 -10.58
CA GLN A 126 -0.32 -0.55 -10.05
C GLN A 126 0.39 0.26 -11.12
N MET A 127 0.03 1.52 -11.22
CA MET A 127 0.75 2.53 -11.98
C MET A 127 1.25 3.59 -11.01
N GLU A 128 2.57 3.74 -10.97
CA GLU A 128 3.24 4.72 -10.11
C GLU A 128 4.16 5.59 -10.93
N MET A 129 4.34 6.82 -10.49
CA MET A 129 5.31 7.76 -11.02
C MET A 129 6.03 8.43 -9.87
N GLU A 130 7.35 8.30 -9.87
CA GLU A 130 8.23 9.03 -8.97
C GLU A 130 8.84 10.22 -9.72
N PHE A 131 8.63 11.42 -9.21
CA PHE A 131 9.17 12.64 -9.80
C PHE A 131 10.35 13.13 -8.98
N PHE A 132 11.54 13.04 -9.56
CA PHE A 132 12.81 13.38 -8.91
C PHE A 132 13.15 14.85 -9.15
N ILE A 133 13.44 15.56 -8.07
CA ILE A 133 13.67 17.01 -8.06
C ILE A 133 14.94 17.37 -7.29
N PRO A 134 15.56 18.53 -7.55
CA PRO A 134 16.56 19.08 -6.65
C PRO A 134 15.93 19.41 -5.28
N PRO A 135 16.57 19.13 -4.14
CA PRO A 135 16.01 19.40 -2.82
C PRO A 135 15.60 20.85 -2.59
N ALA A 136 16.32 21.80 -3.17
CA ALA A 136 16.01 23.23 -3.04
C ALA A 136 14.68 23.66 -3.70
N GLU A 137 14.18 22.87 -4.65
CA GLU A 137 12.95 23.14 -5.41
C GLU A 137 11.73 22.39 -4.87
N ALA A 138 11.88 21.68 -3.73
CA ALA A 138 10.86 20.76 -3.23
C ALA A 138 9.48 21.40 -3.05
N ARG A 139 9.44 22.62 -2.49
CA ARG A 139 8.18 23.34 -2.24
C ARG A 139 7.48 23.74 -3.53
N GLU A 140 8.23 24.28 -4.48
CA GLU A 140 7.71 24.72 -5.77
C GLU A 140 7.09 23.55 -6.55
N TRP A 141 7.81 22.40 -6.62
CA TRP A 141 7.31 21.22 -7.29
C TRP A 141 6.11 20.57 -6.58
N PHE A 142 6.07 20.64 -5.26
CA PHE A 142 4.91 20.17 -4.49
C PHE A 142 3.66 20.97 -4.87
N ASP A 143 3.74 22.32 -4.81
CA ASP A 143 2.62 23.20 -5.13
C ASP A 143 2.17 23.01 -6.60
N TYR A 144 3.11 22.89 -7.54
CA TYR A 144 2.82 22.56 -8.93
C TYR A 144 2.03 21.25 -9.08
N TRP A 145 2.47 20.18 -8.39
CA TRP A 145 1.80 18.89 -8.51
C TRP A 145 0.43 18.86 -7.85
N VAL A 146 0.21 19.59 -6.76
CA VAL A 146 -1.12 19.75 -6.15
C VAL A 146 -2.08 20.39 -7.15
N GLU A 147 -1.68 21.51 -7.77
CA GLU A 147 -2.50 22.20 -8.77
C GLU A 147 -2.74 21.34 -10.01
N ALA A 148 -1.71 20.71 -10.54
CA ALA A 148 -1.81 19.84 -11.70
C ALA A 148 -2.77 18.65 -11.46
N ARG A 149 -2.78 18.07 -10.26
CA ARG A 149 -3.68 16.96 -9.91
C ARG A 149 -5.12 17.43 -9.72
N VAL A 150 -5.36 18.53 -9.05
CA VAL A 150 -6.72 19.11 -8.92
C VAL A 150 -7.28 19.43 -10.32
N SER A 151 -6.50 20.11 -11.16
CA SER A 151 -6.88 20.42 -12.53
C SER A 151 -7.15 19.16 -13.38
N TRP A 152 -6.38 18.09 -13.19
CA TRP A 152 -6.58 16.82 -13.89
C TRP A 152 -7.92 16.18 -13.53
N TYR A 153 -8.28 16.13 -12.24
CA TYR A 153 -9.57 15.61 -11.80
C TYR A 153 -10.76 16.40 -12.32
N THR A 154 -10.66 17.75 -12.30
CA THR A 154 -11.74 18.60 -12.81
C THR A 154 -11.94 18.44 -14.32
N ARG A 155 -10.84 18.30 -15.09
CA ARG A 155 -10.92 18.00 -16.53
C ARG A 155 -11.53 16.64 -16.85
N LEU A 156 -11.46 15.68 -15.94
CA LEU A 156 -12.15 14.38 -16.05
C LEU A 156 -13.64 14.46 -15.66
N GLY A 157 -14.15 15.66 -15.31
CA GLY A 157 -15.55 15.88 -14.99
C GLY A 157 -15.90 15.78 -13.51
N ILE A 158 -14.93 15.63 -12.61
CA ILE A 158 -15.16 15.69 -11.17
C ILE A 158 -15.36 17.15 -10.78
N ARG A 159 -16.50 17.47 -10.16
CA ARG A 159 -16.79 18.82 -9.69
C ARG A 159 -15.83 19.23 -8.58
N GLU A 160 -15.30 20.43 -8.64
CA GLU A 160 -14.35 20.97 -7.66
C GLU A 160 -14.90 20.91 -6.23
N SER A 161 -16.21 21.15 -6.05
CA SER A 161 -16.89 21.04 -4.75
C SER A 161 -16.84 19.63 -4.12
N HIS A 162 -16.47 18.60 -4.89
CA HIS A 162 -16.29 17.21 -4.42
C HIS A 162 -14.83 16.85 -4.13
N LEU A 163 -13.90 17.75 -4.45
CA LEU A 163 -12.47 17.57 -4.17
C LEU A 163 -12.10 18.23 -2.85
N ARG A 164 -11.19 17.57 -2.11
CA ARG A 164 -10.60 18.13 -0.91
C ARG A 164 -9.09 17.91 -0.95
N VAL A 165 -8.34 18.98 -0.90
CA VAL A 165 -6.90 18.95 -0.62
C VAL A 165 -6.75 18.94 0.90
N ARG A 166 -6.01 17.95 1.42
CA ARG A 166 -5.71 17.84 2.86
C ARG A 166 -4.20 17.80 3.04
N GLU A 167 -3.72 18.55 3.99
CA GLU A 167 -2.37 18.36 4.52
C GLU A 167 -2.32 17.04 5.29
N HIS A 168 -1.21 16.33 5.15
CA HIS A 168 -1.02 15.01 5.74
C HIS A 168 0.05 15.06 6.83
#